data_88e3178f48b386502df3bab2c1e4475d
#
_entry.id   88e3178f48b386502df3bab2c1e4475d
#
_cell.length_a   1.000
_cell.length_b   1.000
_cell.length_c   1.000
_cell.angle_alpha   90.00
_cell.angle_beta   90.00
_cell.angle_gamma   90.00
#
_symmetry.space_group_name_H-M   'P 1'
#
loop_
_entity.id
_entity.type
_entity.pdbx_description
1 polymer ?
#
loop_
_entity_poly.entity_id
_entity_poly.type
_entity_poly.pdbx_seq_one_letter_code
_entity_poly.pdbx_strand_id
1 'polypeptide(L)'
;MQQTRDEIRQTLAERLCWEVARRDDRRVARRLYRQQVIDGVYRLDEGALLDDFFHYLEDVGVMALLAEVHGTAMPREMVPFVQYVLLYSLKTLFGIESMNALPALLFSDEALLQLVGFNAQQVRQGICQRGATKRQGERAPGPICPDTLAKHIVKVNVRDLEAVFNGAIRALARAGVLGAKVTGMVDGTDLETTERYVGCGQVTRQVRQEDKQGRVHEIDVTVYGWKVLLLIDAVTKIPLAVKVGPIDEHETHWTRALVTQARANLAGAARLHKIVFDRGFLDGTDLEGVKYIVH
;
A
#
# COMPACT_ATOMS: atom_id res chain seq x y z
N MET A 1 7.66 3.48 28.00
CA MET A 1 7.31 2.08 28.38
C MET A 1 7.11 1.34 27.07
N GLN A 2 7.96 0.36 26.77
CA GLN A 2 7.70 -0.52 25.62
C GLN A 2 6.51 -1.40 25.94
N GLN A 3 5.48 -1.33 25.11
CA GLN A 3 4.36 -2.26 25.19
C GLN A 3 4.85 -3.68 24.87
N THR A 4 4.28 -4.66 25.54
CA THR A 4 4.60 -6.05 25.22
C THR A 4 3.95 -6.45 23.88
N ARG A 5 4.54 -7.42 23.16
CA ARG A 5 3.99 -7.96 21.90
C ARG A 5 2.50 -8.31 22.00
N ASP A 6 2.09 -8.82 23.13
CA ASP A 6 0.70 -9.27 23.34
C ASP A 6 -0.26 -8.10 23.57
N GLU A 7 0.18 -7.02 24.24
CA GLU A 7 -0.62 -5.80 24.39
C GLU A 7 -0.87 -5.14 23.03
N ILE A 8 0.10 -5.17 22.14
CA ILE A 8 0.01 -4.60 20.82
C ILE A 8 -0.89 -5.41 19.90
N ARG A 9 -0.77 -6.76 19.92
CA ARG A 9 -1.67 -7.64 19.20
C ARG A 9 -3.11 -7.47 19.67
N GLN A 10 -3.32 -7.26 20.96
CA GLN A 10 -4.63 -7.01 21.52
C GLN A 10 -5.16 -5.65 21.06
N THR A 11 -4.35 -4.60 21.10
CA THR A 11 -4.70 -3.25 20.63
C THR A 11 -5.03 -3.25 19.15
N LEU A 12 -4.23 -3.95 18.33
CA LEU A 12 -4.48 -4.10 16.90
C LEU A 12 -5.84 -4.78 16.64
N ALA A 13 -6.12 -5.88 17.31
CA ALA A 13 -7.36 -6.62 17.16
C ALA A 13 -8.59 -5.80 17.61
N GLU A 14 -8.46 -5.02 18.66
CA GLU A 14 -9.53 -4.17 19.19
C GLU A 14 -9.81 -2.97 18.29
N ARG A 15 -8.77 -2.30 17.79
CA ARG A 15 -8.90 -1.10 16.96
C ARG A 15 -9.40 -1.37 15.56
N LEU A 16 -8.98 -2.47 14.97
CA LEU A 16 -9.43 -2.84 13.64
C LEU A 16 -10.88 -3.38 13.64
N CYS A 17 -11.47 -3.60 14.81
CA CYS A 17 -12.87 -4.05 14.98
C CYS A 17 -13.25 -5.22 14.08
N TRP A 18 -12.31 -6.09 13.75
CA TRP A 18 -12.58 -7.26 12.94
C TRP A 18 -13.37 -8.25 13.79
N GLU A 19 -14.62 -8.41 13.49
CA GLU A 19 -15.48 -9.34 14.23
C GLU A 19 -14.89 -10.75 14.31
N VAL A 20 -13.97 -11.03 13.41
CA VAL A 20 -13.51 -12.36 13.09
C VAL A 20 -12.06 -12.60 13.48
N ALA A 21 -11.23 -11.57 13.53
CA ALA A 21 -9.79 -11.68 13.79
C ALA A 21 -9.38 -11.15 15.16
N ARG A 22 -10.32 -10.91 16.04
CA ARG A 22 -10.01 -10.51 17.41
C ARG A 22 -9.13 -11.56 18.07
N ARG A 23 -7.87 -11.30 18.12
CA ARG A 23 -6.91 -11.99 18.97
C ARG A 23 -7.12 -11.55 20.42
N ASP A 24 -8.19 -12.00 21.02
CA ASP A 24 -8.38 -11.88 22.45
C ASP A 24 -7.66 -13.06 23.12
N ASP A 25 -6.35 -12.89 23.37
CA ASP A 25 -5.54 -13.91 24.04
C ASP A 25 -6.11 -14.28 25.41
N ARG A 26 -6.77 -13.34 26.08
CA ARG A 26 -7.48 -13.62 27.34
C ARG A 26 -8.73 -14.47 27.11
N ARG A 27 -9.42 -14.27 26.02
CA ARG A 27 -10.58 -15.08 25.64
C ARG A 27 -10.13 -16.47 25.19
N VAL A 28 -9.07 -16.53 24.39
CA VAL A 28 -8.45 -17.78 23.96
C VAL A 28 -7.96 -18.56 25.19
N ALA A 29 -7.22 -17.93 26.09
CA ALA A 29 -6.75 -18.54 27.34
C ALA A 29 -7.91 -19.03 28.22
N ARG A 30 -9.01 -18.25 28.36
CA ARG A 30 -10.20 -18.69 29.11
C ARG A 30 -10.91 -19.85 28.44
N ARG A 31 -11.03 -19.87 27.12
CA ARG A 31 -11.63 -20.99 26.38
C ARG A 31 -10.76 -22.25 26.51
N LEU A 32 -9.44 -22.11 26.36
CA LEU A 32 -8.50 -23.21 26.57
C LEU A 32 -8.60 -23.76 27.97
N TYR A 33 -8.57 -22.90 29.00
CA TYR A 33 -8.61 -23.30 30.38
C TYR A 33 -9.95 -23.91 30.79
N ARG A 34 -11.09 -23.33 30.36
CA ARG A 34 -12.43 -23.76 30.80
C ARG A 34 -13.03 -24.84 29.92
N GLN A 35 -12.78 -24.82 28.65
CA GLN A 35 -13.45 -25.66 27.64
C GLN A 35 -12.52 -26.68 27.00
N GLN A 36 -11.21 -26.51 27.18
CA GLN A 36 -10.16 -27.35 26.56
C GLN A 36 -10.31 -27.42 25.02
N VAL A 37 -10.83 -26.36 24.42
CA VAL A 37 -11.04 -26.25 22.97
C VAL A 37 -9.97 -25.34 22.38
N ILE A 38 -9.25 -25.86 21.40
CA ILE A 38 -8.30 -25.12 20.56
C ILE A 38 -8.90 -25.02 19.17
N ASP A 39 -9.15 -23.80 18.70
CA ASP A 39 -9.73 -23.56 17.37
C ASP A 39 -8.68 -23.78 16.25
N GLY A 40 -7.41 -23.54 16.53
CA GLY A 40 -6.29 -23.75 15.63
C GLY A 40 -4.95 -23.38 16.26
N VAL A 41 -3.90 -24.01 15.77
CA VAL A 41 -2.51 -23.70 16.11
C VAL A 41 -1.78 -23.36 14.80
N TYR A 42 -1.09 -22.22 14.79
CA TYR A 42 -0.41 -21.70 13.60
C TYR A 42 1.06 -21.46 13.91
N ARG A 43 1.91 -21.79 12.94
CA ARG A 43 3.34 -21.47 13.01
C ARG A 43 3.53 -20.06 12.46
N LEU A 44 4.24 -19.22 13.20
CA LEU A 44 4.58 -17.85 12.82
C LEU A 44 6.06 -17.71 12.41
N ASP A 45 6.74 -18.82 12.15
CA ASP A 45 8.18 -18.81 11.89
C ASP A 45 8.57 -17.88 10.71
N GLU A 46 7.75 -17.85 9.67
CA GLU A 46 7.92 -16.95 8.52
C GLU A 46 7.16 -15.62 8.67
N GLY A 47 6.20 -15.57 9.56
CA GLY A 47 5.37 -14.40 9.85
C GLY A 47 5.98 -13.41 10.85
N ALA A 48 7.08 -13.75 11.52
CA ALA A 48 7.63 -12.93 12.60
C ALA A 48 7.99 -11.51 12.16
N LEU A 49 8.60 -11.34 10.99
CA LEU A 49 8.93 -10.03 10.42
C LEU A 49 7.67 -9.21 10.13
N LEU A 50 6.62 -9.84 9.64
CA LEU A 50 5.34 -9.18 9.37
C LEU A 50 4.60 -8.84 10.66
N ASP A 51 4.70 -9.67 11.68
CA ASP A 51 4.16 -9.38 13.00
C ASP A 51 4.83 -8.11 13.57
N ASP A 52 6.15 -7.99 13.45
CA ASP A 52 6.90 -6.79 13.82
C ASP A 52 6.53 -5.57 12.94
N PHE A 53 6.29 -5.79 11.64
CA PHE A 53 5.84 -4.75 10.72
C PHE A 53 4.43 -4.23 11.07
N PHE A 54 3.46 -5.10 11.29
CA PHE A 54 2.12 -4.71 11.71
C PHE A 54 2.13 -4.00 13.07
N HIS A 55 2.98 -4.48 13.97
CA HIS A 55 3.22 -3.85 15.24
C HIS A 55 3.73 -2.41 15.07
N TYR A 56 4.73 -2.23 14.22
CA TYR A 56 5.26 -0.90 13.92
C TYR A 56 4.18 0.02 13.33
N LEU A 57 3.36 -0.46 12.40
CA LEU A 57 2.25 0.32 11.85
C LEU A 57 1.23 0.73 12.92
N GLU A 58 1.02 -0.11 13.93
CA GLU A 58 0.16 0.23 15.06
C GLU A 58 0.80 1.30 15.95
N ASP A 59 2.06 1.14 16.32
CA ASP A 59 2.78 2.07 17.17
C ASP A 59 2.82 3.50 16.58
N VAL A 60 2.97 3.60 15.27
CA VAL A 60 2.92 4.89 14.57
C VAL A 60 1.51 5.34 14.21
N GLY A 61 0.47 4.58 14.55
CA GLY A 61 -0.94 4.92 14.34
C GLY A 61 -1.44 4.72 12.90
N VAL A 62 -0.68 4.08 12.02
CA VAL A 62 -1.07 3.87 10.61
C VAL A 62 -2.20 2.87 10.49
N MET A 63 -2.26 1.86 11.37
CA MET A 63 -3.34 0.86 11.35
C MET A 63 -4.71 1.49 11.63
N ALA A 64 -4.78 2.48 12.51
CA ALA A 64 -6.01 3.23 12.75
C ALA A 64 -6.48 3.99 11.50
N LEU A 65 -5.54 4.56 10.72
CA LEU A 65 -5.86 5.22 9.45
C LEU A 65 -6.33 4.21 8.39
N LEU A 66 -5.72 3.05 8.33
CA LEU A 66 -6.12 1.98 7.41
C LEU A 66 -7.52 1.45 7.72
N ALA A 67 -7.91 1.41 8.99
CA ALA A 67 -9.23 0.98 9.41
C ALA A 67 -10.36 1.90 8.90
N GLU A 68 -10.05 3.16 8.60
CA GLU A 68 -11.01 4.14 8.05
C GLU A 68 -11.15 4.06 6.52
N VAL A 69 -10.41 3.20 5.84
CA VAL A 69 -10.49 3.05 4.37
C VAL A 69 -11.76 2.31 3.98
N HIS A 70 -12.49 2.90 3.05
CA HIS A 70 -13.76 2.35 2.56
C HIS A 70 -13.69 2.01 1.06
N GLY A 71 -14.53 1.06 0.66
CA GLY A 71 -14.76 0.77 -0.75
C GLY A 71 -15.87 1.62 -1.33
N THR A 72 -15.70 2.10 -2.56
CA THR A 72 -16.75 2.78 -3.31
C THR A 72 -17.68 1.78 -3.98
N ALA A 73 -18.99 2.10 -4.04
CA ALA A 73 -20.00 1.35 -4.79
C ALA A 73 -20.00 -0.18 -4.52
N MET A 74 -19.82 -0.57 -3.26
CA MET A 74 -19.91 -1.98 -2.87
C MET A 74 -21.34 -2.32 -2.44
N PRO A 75 -22.03 -3.21 -3.17
CA PRO A 75 -23.40 -3.58 -2.83
C PRO A 75 -23.48 -4.42 -1.54
N ARG A 76 -22.38 -5.07 -1.17
CA ARG A 76 -22.26 -5.87 0.04
C ARG A 76 -20.80 -5.97 0.46
N GLU A 77 -20.50 -5.57 1.66
CA GLU A 77 -19.21 -5.77 2.30
C GLU A 77 -19.20 -7.13 2.98
N MET A 78 -18.28 -8.00 2.55
CA MET A 78 -18.16 -9.37 3.08
C MET A 78 -17.17 -9.44 4.23
N VAL A 79 -16.16 -8.56 4.20
CA VAL A 79 -15.14 -8.33 5.22
C VAL A 79 -14.82 -6.85 5.24
N PRO A 80 -14.31 -6.31 6.35
CA PRO A 80 -13.83 -4.92 6.41
C PRO A 80 -12.88 -4.62 5.26
N PHE A 81 -13.06 -3.46 4.62
CA PHE A 81 -12.33 -3.13 3.40
C PHE A 81 -10.81 -3.10 3.61
N VAL A 82 -10.38 -2.77 4.82
CA VAL A 82 -8.99 -2.82 5.25
C VAL A 82 -8.32 -4.19 4.99
N GLN A 83 -9.06 -5.29 5.09
CA GLN A 83 -8.51 -6.62 4.81
C GLN A 83 -8.09 -6.78 3.35
N TYR A 84 -8.85 -6.20 2.40
CA TYR A 84 -8.44 -6.18 1.00
C TYR A 84 -7.19 -5.34 0.78
N VAL A 85 -7.09 -4.19 1.44
CA VAL A 85 -5.91 -3.31 1.37
C VAL A 85 -4.69 -4.00 1.95
N LEU A 86 -4.81 -4.63 3.12
CA LEU A 86 -3.71 -5.35 3.75
C LEU A 86 -3.26 -6.56 2.93
N LEU A 87 -4.18 -7.35 2.37
CA LEU A 87 -3.84 -8.45 1.46
C LEU A 87 -3.08 -7.95 0.22
N TYR A 88 -3.52 -6.84 -0.35
CA TYR A 88 -2.85 -6.27 -1.50
C TYR A 88 -1.46 -5.72 -1.14
N SER A 89 -1.33 -5.11 0.03
CA SER A 89 -0.04 -4.64 0.56
C SER A 89 0.92 -5.81 0.78
N LEU A 90 0.46 -6.92 1.37
CA LEU A 90 1.27 -8.13 1.51
C LEU A 90 1.68 -8.71 0.16
N LYS A 91 0.75 -8.78 -0.81
CA LYS A 91 1.09 -9.18 -2.17
C LYS A 91 2.26 -8.37 -2.72
N THR A 92 2.23 -7.06 -2.51
CA THR A 92 3.28 -6.14 -2.99
C THR A 92 4.59 -6.32 -2.21
N LEU A 93 4.52 -6.43 -0.88
CA LEU A 93 5.70 -6.65 -0.03
C LEU A 93 6.42 -7.96 -0.34
N PHE A 94 5.69 -9.02 -0.67
CA PHE A 94 6.28 -10.31 -1.08
C PHE A 94 6.70 -10.36 -2.55
N GLY A 95 6.56 -9.28 -3.31
CA GLY A 95 6.91 -9.27 -4.72
C GLY A 95 6.05 -10.20 -5.58
N ILE A 96 4.83 -10.52 -5.14
CA ILE A 96 3.92 -11.39 -5.91
C ILE A 96 3.34 -10.61 -7.07
N GLU A 97 3.81 -10.82 -8.26
CA GLU A 97 3.37 -10.08 -9.45
C GLU A 97 1.95 -10.42 -9.86
N SER A 98 1.61 -11.70 -9.95
CA SER A 98 0.32 -12.17 -10.45
C SER A 98 -0.68 -12.44 -9.32
N MET A 99 -1.92 -11.98 -9.49
CA MET A 99 -3.03 -12.36 -8.61
C MET A 99 -3.27 -13.87 -8.59
N ASN A 100 -3.02 -14.57 -9.70
CA ASN A 100 -3.20 -16.01 -9.79
C ASN A 100 -2.19 -16.81 -8.96
N ALA A 101 -1.09 -16.21 -8.55
CA ALA A 101 -0.09 -16.83 -7.67
C ALA A 101 -0.45 -16.74 -6.18
N LEU A 102 -1.42 -15.89 -5.80
CA LEU A 102 -1.82 -15.70 -4.40
C LEU A 102 -2.20 -17.00 -3.67
N PRO A 103 -2.95 -17.95 -4.27
CA PRO A 103 -3.29 -19.19 -3.59
C PRO A 103 -2.07 -20.01 -3.17
N ALA A 104 -1.03 -20.03 -3.97
CA ALA A 104 0.19 -20.80 -3.69
C ALA A 104 1.16 -20.08 -2.77
N LEU A 105 1.27 -18.75 -2.90
CA LEU A 105 2.33 -17.97 -2.25
C LEU A 105 1.88 -17.24 -0.98
N LEU A 106 0.60 -16.86 -0.90
CA LEU A 106 0.09 -16.10 0.25
C LEU A 106 -1.04 -16.83 0.98
N PHE A 107 -2.00 -17.40 0.25
CA PHE A 107 -3.17 -18.03 0.88
C PHE A 107 -2.88 -19.40 1.47
N SER A 108 -1.72 -19.99 1.16
CA SER A 108 -1.22 -21.20 1.81
C SER A 108 -0.74 -20.96 3.24
N ASP A 109 -0.42 -19.71 3.59
CA ASP A 109 0.00 -19.33 4.95
C ASP A 109 -1.22 -18.89 5.78
N GLU A 110 -1.77 -19.81 6.55
CA GLU A 110 -2.93 -19.56 7.41
C GLU A 110 -2.61 -18.52 8.51
N ALA A 111 -1.35 -18.46 8.99
CA ALA A 111 -0.95 -17.53 10.01
C ALA A 111 -0.94 -16.08 9.48
N LEU A 112 -0.43 -15.87 8.28
CA LEU A 112 -0.46 -14.57 7.60
C LEU A 112 -1.90 -14.09 7.35
N LEU A 113 -2.77 -14.98 6.89
CA LEU A 113 -4.17 -14.64 6.67
C LEU A 113 -4.87 -14.22 7.96
N GLN A 114 -4.51 -14.82 9.08
CA GLN A 114 -5.04 -14.40 10.38
C GLN A 114 -4.45 -13.08 10.87
N LEU A 115 -3.19 -12.80 10.58
CA LEU A 115 -2.60 -11.48 10.82
C LEU A 115 -3.35 -10.38 10.06
N VAL A 116 -3.77 -10.66 8.83
CA VAL A 116 -4.59 -9.75 8.02
C VAL A 116 -6.02 -9.60 8.56
N GLY A 117 -6.48 -10.54 9.38
CA GLY A 117 -7.78 -10.45 10.03
C GLY A 117 -8.80 -11.49 9.59
N PHE A 118 -8.43 -12.50 8.80
CA PHE A 118 -9.31 -13.62 8.51
C PHE A 118 -9.33 -14.61 9.66
N ASN A 119 -10.50 -15.12 10.02
CA ASN A 119 -10.58 -16.18 11.02
C ASN A 119 -10.33 -17.57 10.42
N ALA A 120 -10.12 -18.56 11.31
CA ALA A 120 -9.88 -19.94 10.91
C ALA A 120 -10.99 -20.52 10.02
N GLN A 121 -12.25 -20.16 10.26
CA GLN A 121 -13.37 -20.60 9.42
C GLN A 121 -13.32 -19.99 8.02
N GLN A 122 -13.04 -18.68 7.94
CA GLN A 122 -12.92 -17.98 6.66
C GLN A 122 -11.73 -18.49 5.85
N VAL A 123 -10.60 -18.76 6.51
CA VAL A 123 -9.41 -19.33 5.88
C VAL A 123 -9.72 -20.71 5.30
N ARG A 124 -10.35 -21.59 6.08
CA ARG A 124 -10.63 -22.96 5.68
C ARG A 124 -11.80 -23.09 4.70
N GLN A 125 -12.88 -22.35 4.93
CA GLN A 125 -14.12 -22.46 4.14
C GLN A 125 -14.25 -21.38 3.06
N GLY A 126 -13.47 -20.29 3.16
CA GLY A 126 -13.59 -19.07 2.35
C GLY A 126 -14.86 -18.28 2.64
N ILE A 127 -14.86 -17.05 2.20
CA ILE A 127 -15.99 -16.12 2.40
C ILE A 127 -17.01 -16.23 1.30
N CYS A 128 -16.57 -16.49 0.07
CA CYS A 128 -17.40 -16.58 -1.12
C CYS A 128 -17.54 -18.02 -1.61
N GLN A 129 -18.61 -18.69 -1.24
CA GLN A 129 -18.93 -20.02 -1.77
C GLN A 129 -19.21 -20.03 -3.29
N ARG A 130 -19.54 -18.86 -3.88
CA ARG A 130 -19.84 -18.74 -5.31
C ARG A 130 -18.64 -18.82 -6.23
N GLY A 131 -17.43 -18.65 -5.71
CA GLY A 131 -16.18 -18.72 -6.49
C GLY A 131 -15.60 -20.12 -6.67
N ALA A 132 -16.19 -21.14 -6.05
CA ALA A 132 -15.89 -22.53 -6.40
C ALA A 132 -16.32 -22.71 -7.85
N THR A 133 -15.37 -22.67 -8.74
CA THR A 133 -15.57 -22.80 -10.16
C THR A 133 -16.32 -24.08 -10.44
N LYS A 134 -17.53 -23.96 -10.94
CA LYS A 134 -18.27 -25.08 -11.54
C LYS A 134 -17.44 -25.87 -12.58
N ARG A 135 -16.28 -25.32 -12.99
CA ARG A 135 -15.39 -25.89 -14.00
C ARG A 135 -14.36 -26.88 -13.49
N GLN A 136 -14.01 -26.88 -12.21
CA GLN A 136 -12.88 -27.69 -11.72
C GLN A 136 -13.19 -28.61 -10.53
N GLY A 137 -14.40 -28.59 -9.97
CA GLY A 137 -14.76 -29.45 -8.84
C GLY A 137 -13.98 -29.22 -7.55
N GLU A 138 -12.85 -28.53 -7.61
CA GLU A 138 -11.98 -28.22 -6.50
C GLU A 138 -12.05 -26.74 -6.17
N ARG A 139 -12.12 -26.46 -4.89
CA ARG A 139 -12.14 -25.10 -4.37
C ARG A 139 -10.71 -24.55 -4.35
N ALA A 140 -10.51 -23.35 -4.90
CA ALA A 140 -9.24 -22.66 -4.75
C ALA A 140 -8.94 -22.45 -3.25
N PRO A 141 -7.73 -22.77 -2.77
CA PRO A 141 -7.35 -22.56 -1.38
C PRO A 141 -7.39 -21.06 -1.05
N GLY A 142 -7.79 -20.76 0.19
CA GLY A 142 -7.75 -19.39 0.72
C GLY A 142 -9.11 -18.78 1.02
N PRO A 143 -9.12 -17.62 1.70
CA PRO A 143 -10.34 -16.99 2.20
C PRO A 143 -11.20 -16.37 1.10
N ILE A 144 -10.56 -15.88 0.04
CA ILE A 144 -11.23 -15.22 -1.10
C ILE A 144 -10.62 -15.69 -2.42
N CYS A 145 -11.39 -15.58 -3.49
CA CYS A 145 -10.85 -15.78 -4.84
C CYS A 145 -9.92 -14.61 -5.20
N PRO A 146 -8.75 -14.83 -5.85
CA PRO A 146 -7.88 -13.78 -6.35
C PRO A 146 -8.59 -12.72 -7.19
N ASP A 147 -9.54 -13.12 -8.05
CA ASP A 147 -10.38 -12.20 -8.81
C ASP A 147 -11.25 -11.30 -7.92
N THR A 148 -11.65 -11.79 -6.75
CA THR A 148 -12.42 -10.99 -5.79
C THR A 148 -11.53 -9.89 -5.22
N LEU A 149 -10.29 -10.22 -4.83
CA LEU A 149 -9.34 -9.21 -4.38
C LEU A 149 -9.10 -8.15 -5.48
N ALA A 150 -8.82 -8.58 -6.71
CA ALA A 150 -8.59 -7.67 -7.83
C ALA A 150 -9.79 -6.76 -8.10
N LYS A 151 -11.01 -7.29 -8.04
CA LYS A 151 -12.26 -6.52 -8.24
C LYS A 151 -12.57 -5.54 -7.10
N HIS A 152 -12.16 -5.86 -5.89
CA HIS A 152 -12.45 -5.03 -4.73
C HIS A 152 -11.39 -3.95 -4.54
N ILE A 153 -10.11 -4.24 -4.76
CA ILE A 153 -9.05 -3.26 -4.56
C ILE A 153 -9.19 -2.06 -5.51
N VAL A 154 -9.71 -2.25 -6.72
CA VAL A 154 -9.97 -1.15 -7.66
C VAL A 154 -11.14 -0.25 -7.24
N LYS A 155 -11.90 -0.65 -6.24
CA LYS A 155 -13.02 0.13 -5.67
C LYS A 155 -12.63 0.92 -4.43
N VAL A 156 -11.36 0.91 -4.07
CA VAL A 156 -10.87 1.70 -2.95
C VAL A 156 -11.12 3.19 -3.22
N ASN A 157 -11.55 3.89 -2.19
CA ASN A 157 -11.69 5.33 -2.28
C ASN A 157 -10.30 5.97 -2.30
N VAL A 158 -9.94 6.60 -3.41
CA VAL A 158 -8.62 7.24 -3.58
C VAL A 158 -8.36 8.29 -2.51
N ARG A 159 -9.39 9.06 -2.10
CA ARG A 159 -9.25 10.07 -1.03
C ARG A 159 -8.89 9.44 0.31
N ASP A 160 -9.43 8.26 0.61
CA ASP A 160 -9.11 7.54 1.84
C ASP A 160 -7.65 7.05 1.80
N LEU A 161 -7.16 6.55 0.65
CA LEU A 161 -5.74 6.20 0.48
C LEU A 161 -4.82 7.42 0.60
N GLU A 162 -5.20 8.56 0.03
CA GLU A 162 -4.46 9.81 0.21
C GLU A 162 -4.44 10.24 1.68
N ALA A 163 -5.55 10.09 2.40
CA ALA A 163 -5.63 10.38 3.82
C ALA A 163 -4.73 9.46 4.65
N VAL A 164 -4.71 8.15 4.35
CA VAL A 164 -3.79 7.17 4.96
C VAL A 164 -2.35 7.54 4.70
N PHE A 165 -1.98 7.76 3.44
CA PHE A 165 -0.61 8.13 3.06
C PHE A 165 -0.16 9.39 3.81
N ASN A 166 -0.92 10.47 3.72
CA ASN A 166 -0.58 11.74 4.36
C ASN A 166 -0.59 11.62 5.90
N GLY A 167 -1.50 10.82 6.46
CA GLY A 167 -1.58 10.51 7.88
C GLY A 167 -0.37 9.74 8.37
N ALA A 168 0.09 8.75 7.61
CA ALA A 168 1.28 7.96 7.91
C ALA A 168 2.54 8.83 7.94
N ILE A 169 2.72 9.72 6.96
CA ILE A 169 3.86 10.66 6.96
C ILE A 169 3.84 11.57 8.19
N ARG A 170 2.67 12.12 8.55
CA ARG A 170 2.52 12.93 9.77
C ARG A 170 2.85 12.14 11.03
N ALA A 171 2.45 10.87 11.09
CA ALA A 171 2.75 9.99 12.22
C ALA A 171 4.26 9.72 12.34
N LEU A 172 4.92 9.37 11.24
CA LEU A 172 6.37 9.17 11.18
C LEU A 172 7.15 10.43 11.55
N ALA A 173 6.71 11.58 11.08
CA ALA A 173 7.33 12.86 11.44
C ALA A 173 7.23 13.14 12.93
N ARG A 174 6.06 12.92 13.55
CA ARG A 174 5.85 13.08 15.00
C ARG A 174 6.62 12.07 15.83
N ALA A 175 6.80 10.86 15.33
CA ALA A 175 7.61 9.83 15.96
C ALA A 175 9.12 10.10 15.89
N GLY A 176 9.54 11.20 15.22
CA GLY A 176 10.93 11.60 15.11
C GLY A 176 11.75 10.78 14.12
N VAL A 177 11.10 10.00 13.24
CA VAL A 177 11.76 9.23 12.19
C VAL A 177 12.43 10.17 11.17
N LEU A 178 11.80 11.32 10.93
CA LEU A 178 12.35 12.38 10.08
C LEU A 178 13.10 13.39 10.94
N GLY A 179 14.24 13.88 10.47
CA GLY A 179 14.99 14.92 11.14
C GLY A 179 14.22 16.25 11.21
N ALA A 180 14.55 17.11 12.18
CA ALA A 180 13.89 18.43 12.34
C ALA A 180 14.01 19.34 11.10
N LYS A 181 15.05 19.14 10.28
CA LYS A 181 15.27 19.82 9.00
C LYS A 181 15.38 18.76 7.90
N VAL A 182 14.43 18.75 7.01
CA VAL A 182 14.33 17.78 5.92
C VAL A 182 14.84 18.39 4.62
N THR A 183 15.65 17.66 3.90
CA THR A 183 16.01 17.96 2.50
C THR A 183 15.20 17.06 1.60
N GLY A 184 14.30 17.65 0.83
CA GLY A 184 13.49 16.93 -0.15
C GLY A 184 14.22 16.73 -1.46
N MET A 185 13.98 15.61 -2.14
CA MET A 185 14.36 15.37 -3.51
C MET A 185 13.07 15.06 -4.29
N VAL A 186 12.91 15.72 -5.44
CA VAL A 186 11.76 15.51 -6.32
C VAL A 186 12.23 14.73 -7.53
N ASP A 187 11.52 13.68 -7.82
CA ASP A 187 11.75 12.85 -9.00
C ASP A 187 10.42 12.27 -9.50
N GLY A 188 10.37 12.03 -10.80
CA GLY A 188 9.21 11.46 -11.48
C GLY A 188 9.50 10.09 -12.05
N THR A 189 8.50 9.23 -12.06
CA THR A 189 8.56 7.94 -12.75
C THR A 189 7.28 7.69 -13.51
N ASP A 190 7.40 6.99 -14.62
CA ASP A 190 6.25 6.59 -15.41
C ASP A 190 5.82 5.17 -15.05
N LEU A 191 4.51 5.00 -14.88
CA LEU A 191 3.87 3.69 -14.71
C LEU A 191 3.17 3.34 -16.03
N GLU A 192 3.85 2.57 -16.86
CA GLU A 192 3.33 2.14 -18.14
C GLU A 192 2.18 1.13 -17.96
N THR A 193 1.18 1.26 -18.81
CA THR A 193 0.01 0.40 -18.81
C THR A 193 -0.51 0.21 -20.24
N THR A 194 -1.77 -0.16 -20.39
CA THR A 194 -2.44 -0.32 -21.69
C THR A 194 -3.57 0.70 -21.85
N GLU A 195 -3.98 0.97 -23.08
CA GLU A 195 -5.08 1.86 -23.44
C GLU A 195 -6.42 1.56 -22.75
N ARG A 196 -6.55 0.35 -22.15
CA ARG A 196 -7.79 -0.09 -21.48
C ARG A 196 -8.07 0.59 -20.15
N TYR A 197 -7.08 1.26 -19.57
CA TYR A 197 -7.24 1.92 -18.27
C TYR A 197 -7.72 3.36 -18.46
N VAL A 198 -8.94 3.61 -17.98
CA VAL A 198 -9.58 4.94 -18.08
C VAL A 198 -8.79 5.97 -17.29
N GLY A 199 -8.46 7.09 -17.94
CA GLY A 199 -7.76 8.22 -17.32
C GLY A 199 -6.23 8.13 -17.39
N CYS A 200 -5.65 7.07 -17.97
CA CYS A 200 -4.24 7.10 -18.35
C CYS A 200 -4.04 8.05 -19.55
N GLY A 201 -2.91 8.75 -19.54
CA GLY A 201 -2.47 9.53 -20.71
C GLY A 201 -1.72 8.68 -21.71
N GLN A 202 -1.30 9.29 -22.81
CA GLN A 202 -0.45 8.66 -23.82
C GLN A 202 0.67 9.60 -24.28
N VAL A 203 1.86 9.02 -24.48
CA VAL A 203 3.00 9.73 -25.07
C VAL A 203 3.60 8.90 -26.18
N THR A 204 4.12 9.55 -27.22
CA THR A 204 4.91 8.89 -28.25
C THR A 204 6.39 9.12 -27.96
N ARG A 205 7.15 8.02 -27.91
CA ARG A 205 8.58 8.03 -27.64
C ARG A 205 9.33 7.43 -28.82
N GLN A 206 10.46 8.01 -29.15
CA GLN A 206 11.40 7.39 -30.07
C GLN A 206 12.27 6.39 -29.33
N VAL A 207 12.20 5.12 -29.73
CA VAL A 207 12.97 4.04 -29.15
C VAL A 207 13.93 3.49 -30.17
N ARG A 208 15.19 3.29 -29.80
CA ARG A 208 16.17 2.63 -30.64
C ARG A 208 16.01 1.13 -30.54
N GLN A 209 15.70 0.51 -31.67
CA GLN A 209 15.56 -0.94 -31.76
C GLN A 209 16.61 -1.49 -32.76
N GLU A 210 17.33 -2.51 -32.33
CA GLU A 210 18.28 -3.23 -33.17
C GLU A 210 17.55 -4.36 -33.92
N ASP A 211 17.74 -4.42 -35.24
CA ASP A 211 17.20 -5.49 -36.06
C ASP A 211 18.05 -6.77 -35.94
N LYS A 212 17.56 -7.88 -36.51
CA LYS A 212 18.27 -9.16 -36.51
C LYS A 212 19.64 -9.14 -37.25
N GLN A 213 19.95 -8.03 -37.91
CA GLN A 213 21.19 -7.82 -38.67
C GLN A 213 22.11 -6.83 -37.96
N GLY A 214 21.78 -6.40 -36.70
CA GLY A 214 22.62 -5.47 -35.94
C GLY A 214 22.45 -4.00 -36.33
N ARG A 215 21.46 -3.63 -37.15
CA ARG A 215 21.23 -2.25 -37.54
C ARG A 215 20.22 -1.59 -36.57
N VAL A 216 20.60 -0.40 -36.11
CA VAL A 216 19.77 0.39 -35.18
C VAL A 216 18.79 1.26 -35.97
N HIS A 217 17.50 1.11 -35.69
CA HIS A 217 16.42 1.91 -36.23
C HIS A 217 15.74 2.68 -35.09
N GLU A 218 15.35 3.91 -35.35
CA GLU A 218 14.48 4.67 -34.45
C GLU A 218 13.04 4.42 -34.86
N ILE A 219 12.24 3.93 -33.90
CA ILE A 219 10.80 3.67 -34.08
C ILE A 219 10.01 4.50 -33.09
N ASP A 220 8.86 4.99 -33.51
CA ASP A 220 7.92 5.67 -32.64
C ASP A 220 7.05 4.63 -31.93
N VAL A 221 7.09 4.65 -30.60
CA VAL A 221 6.29 3.76 -29.75
C VAL A 221 5.32 4.61 -28.94
N THR A 222 4.02 4.30 -29.04
CA THR A 222 3.01 4.92 -28.19
C THR A 222 2.95 4.17 -26.86
N VAL A 223 3.17 4.90 -25.78
CA VAL A 223 3.13 4.41 -24.41
C VAL A 223 1.94 5.02 -23.70
N TYR A 224 1.12 4.18 -23.07
CA TYR A 224 0.00 4.59 -22.22
C TYR A 224 0.41 4.47 -20.77
N GLY A 225 -0.01 5.40 -19.92
CA GLY A 225 0.37 5.28 -18.52
C GLY A 225 -0.02 6.45 -17.63
N TRP A 226 0.56 6.36 -16.46
CA TRP A 226 0.46 7.36 -15.41
C TRP A 226 1.86 7.88 -15.10
N LYS A 227 1.94 9.12 -14.71
CA LYS A 227 3.15 9.71 -14.16
C LYS A 227 2.99 9.81 -12.65
N VAL A 228 3.99 9.37 -11.90
CA VAL A 228 4.06 9.50 -10.45
C VAL A 228 5.18 10.45 -10.11
N LEU A 229 4.85 11.55 -9.48
CA LEU A 229 5.81 12.50 -8.96
C LEU A 229 5.93 12.32 -7.45
N LEU A 230 7.14 12.10 -6.97
CA LEU A 230 7.45 11.88 -5.55
C LEU A 230 8.34 13.02 -5.04
N LEU A 231 8.04 13.48 -3.83
CA LEU A 231 8.98 14.24 -3.02
C LEU A 231 9.39 13.36 -1.85
N ILE A 232 10.66 12.99 -1.79
CA ILE A 232 11.22 12.09 -0.78
C ILE A 232 12.23 12.81 0.10
N ASP A 233 12.39 12.38 1.35
CA ASP A 233 13.48 12.84 2.19
C ASP A 233 14.83 12.27 1.71
N ALA A 234 15.81 13.13 1.49
CA ALA A 234 17.12 12.74 0.96
C ALA A 234 17.88 11.76 1.87
N VAL A 235 17.60 11.78 3.17
CA VAL A 235 18.29 10.97 4.18
C VAL A 235 17.59 9.63 4.36
N THR A 236 16.34 9.64 4.75
CA THR A 236 15.56 8.44 5.09
C THR A 236 14.95 7.75 3.89
N LYS A 237 14.88 8.43 2.73
CA LYS A 237 14.19 7.99 1.51
C LYS A 237 12.67 7.81 1.68
N ILE A 238 12.12 8.31 2.78
CA ILE A 238 10.68 8.26 3.02
C ILE A 238 9.97 9.26 2.10
N PRO A 239 8.92 8.85 1.36
CA PRO A 239 8.10 9.75 0.58
C PRO A 239 7.39 10.75 1.50
N LEU A 240 7.49 12.04 1.22
CA LEU A 240 6.86 13.13 1.98
C LEU A 240 5.55 13.59 1.34
N ALA A 241 5.45 13.44 0.03
CA ALA A 241 4.26 13.70 -0.77
C ALA A 241 4.33 12.92 -2.08
N VAL A 242 3.15 12.65 -2.65
CA VAL A 242 3.00 11.98 -3.95
C VAL A 242 1.91 12.66 -4.77
N LYS A 243 2.14 12.75 -6.07
CA LYS A 243 1.13 13.09 -7.06
C LYS A 243 1.12 12.05 -8.16
N VAL A 244 -0.08 11.71 -8.62
CA VAL A 244 -0.29 10.79 -9.73
C VAL A 244 -1.21 11.46 -10.73
N GLY A 245 -0.83 11.45 -11.99
CA GLY A 245 -1.63 11.99 -13.08
C GLY A 245 -1.32 11.29 -14.40
N PRO A 246 -1.96 11.69 -15.50
CA PRO A 246 -1.71 11.14 -16.83
C PRO A 246 -0.25 11.30 -17.26
N ILE A 247 0.30 10.33 -18.01
CA ILE A 247 1.72 10.32 -18.42
C ILE A 247 2.11 11.49 -19.33
N ASP A 248 1.14 12.07 -20.04
CA ASP A 248 1.31 13.21 -20.93
C ASP A 248 1.29 14.56 -20.22
N GLU A 249 0.92 14.60 -18.94
CA GLU A 249 1.00 15.83 -18.16
C GLU A 249 2.43 16.19 -17.78
N HIS A 250 2.75 17.48 -17.81
CA HIS A 250 4.10 17.95 -17.46
C HIS A 250 4.25 18.06 -15.94
N GLU A 251 5.36 17.56 -15.41
CA GLU A 251 5.63 17.43 -13.96
C GLU A 251 5.63 18.78 -13.23
N THR A 252 6.03 19.85 -13.90
CA THR A 252 6.08 21.21 -13.31
C THR A 252 4.73 21.67 -12.81
N HIS A 253 3.63 21.28 -13.45
CA HIS A 253 2.27 21.64 -13.03
C HIS A 253 1.90 21.14 -11.64
N TRP A 254 2.54 20.05 -11.17
CA TRP A 254 2.23 19.44 -9.88
C TRP A 254 3.20 19.82 -8.77
N THR A 255 4.34 20.42 -9.13
CA THR A 255 5.43 20.69 -8.20
C THR A 255 4.98 21.51 -7.00
N ARG A 256 4.23 22.61 -7.25
CA ARG A 256 3.71 23.46 -6.17
C ARG A 256 2.78 22.71 -5.23
N ALA A 257 1.85 21.92 -5.77
CA ALA A 257 0.92 21.12 -4.99
C ALA A 257 1.66 20.06 -4.16
N LEU A 258 2.66 19.40 -4.75
CA LEU A 258 3.51 18.41 -4.09
C LEU A 258 4.27 19.02 -2.89
N VAL A 259 4.92 20.15 -3.11
CA VAL A 259 5.66 20.88 -2.04
C VAL A 259 4.73 21.35 -0.93
N THR A 260 3.56 21.87 -1.29
CA THR A 260 2.55 22.31 -0.33
C THR A 260 2.07 21.13 0.53
N GLN A 261 1.81 19.98 -0.09
CA GLN A 261 1.39 18.77 0.62
C GLN A 261 2.49 18.25 1.55
N ALA A 262 3.74 18.21 1.09
CA ALA A 262 4.88 17.81 1.93
C ALA A 262 5.05 18.72 3.16
N ARG A 263 4.92 20.05 2.97
CA ARG A 263 4.95 21.00 4.09
C ARG A 263 3.82 20.75 5.09
N ALA A 264 2.61 20.48 4.60
CA ALA A 264 1.47 20.16 5.45
C ALA A 264 1.69 18.87 6.23
N ASN A 265 2.29 17.84 5.61
CA ASN A 265 2.60 16.57 6.26
C ASN A 265 3.68 16.69 7.33
N LEU A 266 4.61 17.61 7.18
CA LEU A 266 5.70 17.87 8.15
C LEU A 266 5.32 18.86 9.23
N ALA A 267 4.21 19.57 9.10
CA ALA A 267 3.84 20.68 9.99
C ALA A 267 3.81 20.26 11.47
N GLY A 268 4.48 21.08 12.31
CA GLY A 268 4.54 20.86 13.76
C GLY A 268 5.60 19.84 14.23
N ALA A 269 6.19 19.04 13.32
CA ALA A 269 7.18 18.03 13.68
C ALA A 269 8.54 18.26 12.99
N ALA A 270 8.53 18.64 11.72
CA ALA A 270 9.74 18.87 10.94
C ALA A 270 9.53 20.04 9.96
N ARG A 271 10.63 20.52 9.38
CA ARG A 271 10.60 21.62 8.41
C ARG A 271 11.27 21.19 7.11
N LEU A 272 10.54 21.29 6.00
CA LEU A 272 11.13 21.19 4.68
C LEU A 272 12.03 22.41 4.45
N HIS A 273 13.35 22.19 4.54
CA HIS A 273 14.36 23.23 4.54
C HIS A 273 14.91 23.52 3.14
N LYS A 274 15.08 22.46 2.37
CA LYS A 274 15.70 22.49 1.04
C LYS A 274 15.01 21.46 0.15
N ILE A 275 14.93 21.76 -1.15
CA ILE A 275 14.47 20.80 -2.15
C ILE A 275 15.51 20.75 -3.27
N VAL A 276 15.76 19.54 -3.74
CA VAL A 276 16.61 19.25 -4.89
C VAL A 276 15.69 18.79 -6.03
N PHE A 277 15.86 19.40 -7.17
CA PHE A 277 15.13 19.08 -8.40
C PHE A 277 16.11 18.68 -9.50
N ASP A 278 15.68 17.87 -10.43
CA ASP A 278 16.36 17.71 -11.71
C ASP A 278 16.13 18.94 -12.61
N ARG A 279 16.98 19.08 -13.63
CA ARG A 279 16.94 20.23 -14.57
C ARG A 279 15.61 20.39 -15.29
N GLY A 280 14.84 19.32 -15.47
CA GLY A 280 13.52 19.36 -16.06
C GLY A 280 12.49 20.19 -15.30
N PHE A 281 12.76 20.54 -14.03
CA PHE A 281 11.86 21.32 -13.17
C PHE A 281 12.19 22.84 -13.11
N LEU A 282 12.99 23.33 -14.03
CA LEU A 282 13.41 24.75 -14.08
C LEU A 282 12.27 25.67 -14.55
N ASP A 283 11.18 25.73 -13.82
CA ASP A 283 10.20 26.79 -13.93
C ASP A 283 10.23 27.67 -12.66
N GLY A 284 10.84 28.86 -12.78
CA GLY A 284 11.16 29.70 -11.64
C GLY A 284 9.96 30.27 -10.88
N THR A 285 8.78 30.31 -11.50
CA THR A 285 7.59 30.96 -10.92
C THR A 285 6.90 30.12 -9.86
N ASP A 286 6.98 28.79 -9.96
CA ASP A 286 6.32 27.86 -9.02
C ASP A 286 7.14 27.54 -7.76
N LEU A 287 8.40 27.94 -7.71
CA LEU A 287 9.33 27.61 -6.65
C LEU A 287 9.64 28.78 -5.68
N GLU A 288 8.88 29.87 -5.80
CA GLU A 288 9.08 31.04 -4.93
C GLU A 288 8.93 30.66 -3.44
N GLY A 289 9.89 31.10 -2.63
CA GLY A 289 9.93 30.82 -1.19
C GLY A 289 10.45 29.44 -0.80
N VAL A 290 10.95 28.63 -1.74
CA VAL A 290 11.60 27.34 -1.48
C VAL A 290 13.10 27.48 -1.81
N LYS A 291 13.98 27.08 -0.88
CA LYS A 291 15.38 26.87 -1.20
C LYS A 291 15.51 25.57 -2.00
N TYR A 292 16.04 25.66 -3.19
CA TYR A 292 16.28 24.50 -4.07
C TYR A 292 17.70 24.50 -4.62
N ILE A 293 18.15 23.31 -4.97
CA ILE A 293 19.37 23.10 -5.75
C ILE A 293 18.92 22.31 -6.97
N VAL A 294 19.34 22.78 -8.12
CA VAL A 294 19.17 22.09 -9.40
C VAL A 294 20.48 21.38 -9.74
N HIS A 295 20.41 20.12 -10.03
CA HIS A 295 21.55 19.28 -10.47
C HIS A 295 21.51 19.04 -11.96
#